data_28d2634d277d53f2c379d32c661b8e57
#
_entry.id   28d2634d277d53f2c379d32c661b8e57
#
_cell.length_a   1.000
_cell.length_b   1.000
_cell.length_c   1.000
_cell.angle_alpha   90.00
_cell.angle_beta   90.00
_cell.angle_gamma   90.00
#
_symmetry.space_group_name_H-M   'P 1'
#
loop_
_entity.id
_entity.type
_entity.pdbx_description
1 polymer ?
#
loop_
_entity_poly.entity_id
_entity_poly.type
_entity_poly.pdbx_seq_one_letter_code
_entity_poly.pdbx_strand_id
1 'polypeptide(L)'
;MSNQVMENYRSAVAMVTAPDAFLELTTIDQGGQPLKAYKHAPGSMRDLWMLGQGYADHEYIVYGDERWTFAEAGQLVANFATWLEKQGIDPGDRVAIAMRNYPEWIFAYWGVIAIGGVVVGMNAWWVADEMAYALKDSAPKLLVADDQRLAVFSEIAGDFPNLTVVAVRESSPPVQAVQWTDTVSEPGELPMPQIDTNDDACIFYTSGTTGRPKGAQLTHRGCVHNIMNVAAMGQIFATTQALGRGEALD
;
A
#
# COMPACT_ATOMS: atom_id res chain seq x y z
N MET A 1 -0.89 -10.70 -34.53
CA MET A 1 -2.33 -10.79 -34.16
C MET A 1 -3.15 -10.65 -35.41
N SER A 2 -4.24 -11.43 -35.55
CA SER A 2 -5.16 -11.28 -36.71
C SER A 2 -5.89 -9.93 -36.61
N ASN A 3 -6.33 -9.35 -37.74
CA ASN A 3 -7.11 -8.11 -37.78
C ASN A 3 -8.35 -8.20 -36.87
N GLN A 4 -9.03 -9.37 -36.86
CA GLN A 4 -10.20 -9.59 -36.01
C GLN A 4 -9.90 -9.50 -34.51
N VAL A 5 -8.76 -10.01 -34.05
CA VAL A 5 -8.37 -9.90 -32.62
C VAL A 5 -8.14 -8.45 -32.22
N MET A 6 -7.55 -7.65 -33.12
CA MET A 6 -7.35 -6.21 -32.85
C MET A 6 -8.67 -5.41 -32.87
N GLU A 7 -9.63 -5.78 -33.73
CA GLU A 7 -10.95 -5.18 -33.71
C GLU A 7 -11.72 -5.51 -32.44
N ASN A 8 -11.72 -6.77 -32.02
CA ASN A 8 -12.34 -7.21 -30.77
C ASN A 8 -11.71 -6.49 -29.55
N TYR A 9 -10.38 -6.34 -29.53
CA TYR A 9 -9.68 -5.60 -28.48
C TYR A 9 -10.11 -4.12 -28.42
N ARG A 10 -10.17 -3.44 -29.57
CA ARG A 10 -10.61 -2.03 -29.62
C ARG A 10 -12.05 -1.86 -29.16
N SER A 11 -12.93 -2.79 -29.57
CA SER A 11 -14.32 -2.81 -29.13
C SER A 11 -14.43 -3.04 -27.63
N ALA A 12 -13.66 -3.98 -27.08
CA ALA A 12 -13.61 -4.24 -25.64
C ALA A 12 -13.13 -3.02 -24.85
N VAL A 13 -12.06 -2.33 -25.31
CA VAL A 13 -11.61 -1.08 -24.68
C VAL A 13 -12.73 -0.04 -24.68
N ALA A 14 -13.38 0.18 -25.82
CA ALA A 14 -14.46 1.16 -25.94
C ALA A 14 -15.65 0.84 -25.01
N MET A 15 -16.00 -0.43 -24.83
CA MET A 15 -17.10 -0.87 -23.96
C MET A 15 -16.74 -0.72 -22.49
N VAL A 16 -15.56 -1.22 -22.08
CA VAL A 16 -15.12 -1.23 -20.69
C VAL A 16 -14.88 0.19 -20.14
N THR A 17 -14.49 1.12 -21.02
CA THR A 17 -14.20 2.51 -20.62
C THR A 17 -15.28 3.51 -21.10
N ALA A 18 -16.45 3.01 -21.50
CA ALA A 18 -17.57 3.84 -21.96
C ALA A 18 -18.09 4.78 -20.87
N PRO A 19 -18.82 5.84 -21.22
CA PRO A 19 -19.59 6.62 -20.26
C PRO A 19 -20.49 5.73 -19.41
N ASP A 20 -20.60 6.06 -18.12
CA ASP A 20 -21.36 5.34 -17.09
C ASP A 20 -20.84 3.93 -16.74
N ALA A 21 -19.77 3.44 -17.38
CA ALA A 21 -19.08 2.23 -16.95
C ALA A 21 -18.24 2.48 -15.67
N PHE A 22 -18.07 1.45 -14.83
CA PHE A 22 -17.22 1.55 -13.64
C PHE A 22 -15.80 2.06 -13.94
N LEU A 23 -15.26 1.70 -15.11
CA LEU A 23 -13.94 2.11 -15.59
C LEU A 23 -14.01 3.26 -16.61
N GLU A 24 -15.05 4.08 -16.57
CA GLU A 24 -15.18 5.26 -17.40
C GLU A 24 -13.94 6.14 -17.33
N LEU A 25 -13.42 6.54 -18.50
CA LEU A 25 -12.29 7.46 -18.57
C LEU A 25 -12.73 8.91 -18.63
N THR A 26 -12.06 9.76 -17.89
CA THR A 26 -12.18 11.21 -17.92
C THR A 26 -10.82 11.86 -18.16
N THR A 27 -10.82 13.18 -18.30
CA THR A 27 -9.58 13.96 -18.35
C THR A 27 -9.58 14.93 -17.18
N ILE A 28 -8.51 14.91 -16.41
CA ILE A 28 -8.26 15.83 -15.29
C ILE A 28 -7.08 16.75 -15.64
N ASP A 29 -7.03 17.90 -14.99
CA ASP A 29 -5.85 18.77 -15.03
C ASP A 29 -4.88 18.36 -13.91
N GLN A 30 -3.63 18.12 -14.25
CA GLN A 30 -2.55 17.86 -13.31
C GLN A 30 -1.44 18.88 -13.52
N GLY A 31 -1.50 19.97 -12.76
CA GLY A 31 -0.50 21.04 -12.87
C GLY A 31 -0.42 21.69 -14.25
N GLY A 32 -1.55 21.92 -14.90
CA GLY A 32 -1.66 22.49 -16.26
C GLY A 32 -1.48 21.49 -17.37
N GLN A 33 -1.39 20.18 -17.08
CA GLN A 33 -1.30 19.12 -18.08
C GLN A 33 -2.53 18.23 -18.04
N PRO A 34 -3.17 17.93 -19.20
CA PRO A 34 -4.30 17.03 -19.26
C PRO A 34 -3.84 15.58 -19.05
N LEU A 35 -4.40 14.91 -18.05
CA LEU A 35 -4.12 13.52 -17.72
C LEU A 35 -5.40 12.68 -17.84
N LYS A 36 -5.29 11.51 -18.47
CA LYS A 36 -6.38 10.52 -18.45
C LYS A 36 -6.48 9.88 -17.08
N ALA A 37 -7.70 9.80 -16.56
CA ALA A 37 -8.01 9.25 -15.24
C ALA A 37 -9.30 8.42 -15.29
N TYR A 38 -9.48 7.51 -14.35
CA TYR A 38 -10.77 6.85 -14.16
C TYR A 38 -11.68 7.78 -13.36
N LYS A 39 -12.87 8.04 -13.91
CA LYS A 39 -13.85 8.97 -13.33
C LYS A 39 -14.35 8.53 -11.95
N HIS A 40 -14.50 7.22 -11.75
CA HIS A 40 -15.03 6.60 -10.54
C HIS A 40 -13.94 5.99 -9.65
N ALA A 41 -12.67 6.41 -9.84
CA ALA A 41 -11.58 5.94 -8.99
C ALA A 41 -11.80 6.38 -7.54
N PRO A 42 -11.52 5.52 -6.54
CA PRO A 42 -11.44 5.92 -5.14
C PRO A 42 -10.54 7.15 -4.95
N GLY A 43 -10.88 8.04 -4.02
CA GLY A 43 -10.14 9.27 -3.77
C GLY A 43 -8.75 9.03 -3.17
N SER A 44 -8.59 7.93 -2.43
CA SER A 44 -7.34 7.56 -1.78
C SER A 44 -7.16 6.03 -1.71
N MET A 45 -5.96 5.59 -1.33
CA MET A 45 -5.71 4.18 -1.02
C MET A 45 -6.52 3.71 0.20
N ARG A 46 -6.79 4.59 1.18
CA ARG A 46 -7.69 4.27 2.30
C ARG A 46 -9.10 3.98 1.79
N ASP A 47 -9.63 4.80 0.88
CA ASP A 47 -10.98 4.58 0.34
C ASP A 47 -11.06 3.26 -0.42
N LEU A 48 -9.97 2.88 -1.13
CA LEU A 48 -9.85 1.56 -1.75
C LEU A 48 -9.87 0.43 -0.71
N TRP A 49 -9.13 0.59 0.41
CA TRP A 49 -9.16 -0.37 1.53
C TRP A 49 -10.57 -0.54 2.08
N MET A 50 -11.30 0.55 2.26
CA MET A 50 -12.68 0.52 2.78
C MET A 50 -13.65 -0.22 1.85
N LEU A 51 -13.47 -0.15 0.53
CA LEU A 51 -14.26 -0.96 -0.41
C LEU A 51 -14.04 -2.46 -0.19
N GLY A 52 -12.83 -2.88 0.13
CA GLY A 52 -12.51 -4.27 0.46
C GLY A 52 -13.24 -4.79 1.71
N GLN A 53 -13.57 -3.90 2.66
CA GLN A 53 -14.28 -4.30 3.89
C GLN A 53 -15.71 -4.79 3.64
N GLY A 54 -16.29 -4.55 2.46
CA GLY A 54 -17.55 -5.15 2.03
C GLY A 54 -17.52 -6.67 1.94
N TYR A 55 -16.33 -7.30 1.91
CA TYR A 55 -16.13 -8.75 1.90
C TYR A 55 -15.90 -9.35 3.29
N ALA A 56 -16.38 -8.71 4.35
CA ALA A 56 -16.10 -8.94 5.78
C ALA A 56 -15.72 -10.39 6.15
N ASP A 57 -16.57 -11.35 5.83
CA ASP A 57 -16.42 -12.77 6.24
C ASP A 57 -15.54 -13.60 5.29
N HIS A 58 -15.07 -13.01 4.17
CA HIS A 58 -14.20 -13.74 3.25
C HIS A 58 -12.78 -13.78 3.77
N GLU A 59 -12.07 -14.87 3.49
CA GLU A 59 -10.65 -15.02 3.77
C GLU A 59 -9.85 -13.99 2.97
N TYR A 60 -9.02 -13.21 3.66
CA TYR A 60 -8.19 -12.16 3.06
C TYR A 60 -6.71 -12.55 3.03
N ILE A 61 -6.17 -13.04 4.16
CA ILE A 61 -4.76 -13.41 4.28
C ILE A 61 -4.63 -14.84 4.75
N VAL A 62 -3.76 -15.58 4.07
CA VAL A 62 -3.33 -16.94 4.42
C VAL A 62 -1.81 -16.95 4.56
N TYR A 63 -1.31 -17.31 5.74
CA TYR A 63 0.12 -17.41 6.01
C TYR A 63 0.42 -18.66 6.87
N GLY A 64 0.95 -19.70 6.28
CA GLY A 64 1.09 -20.99 6.97
C GLY A 64 -0.26 -21.51 7.44
N ASP A 65 -0.42 -21.70 8.74
CA ASP A 65 -1.68 -22.10 9.38
C ASP A 65 -2.52 -20.90 9.87
N GLU A 66 -1.97 -19.68 9.77
CA GLU A 66 -2.65 -18.46 10.17
C GLU A 66 -3.63 -18.00 9.07
N ARG A 67 -4.82 -17.55 9.47
CA ARG A 67 -5.88 -17.08 8.58
C ARG A 67 -6.52 -15.82 9.14
N TRP A 68 -6.82 -14.88 8.26
CA TRP A 68 -7.60 -13.69 8.60
C TRP A 68 -8.65 -13.42 7.53
N THR A 69 -9.83 -13.12 7.98
CA THR A 69 -10.89 -12.53 7.14
C THR A 69 -10.62 -11.05 6.91
N PHE A 70 -11.35 -10.44 5.97
CA PHE A 70 -11.30 -8.98 5.79
C PHE A 70 -11.69 -8.23 7.08
N ALA A 71 -12.70 -8.72 7.81
CA ALA A 71 -13.13 -8.09 9.07
C ALA A 71 -12.05 -8.16 10.16
N GLU A 72 -11.42 -9.32 10.36
CA GLU A 72 -10.34 -9.49 11.34
C GLU A 72 -9.12 -8.63 10.98
N ALA A 73 -8.71 -8.63 9.71
CA ALA A 73 -7.65 -7.76 9.22
C ALA A 73 -8.02 -6.29 9.37
N GLY A 74 -9.28 -5.93 9.08
CA GLY A 74 -9.81 -4.59 9.26
C GLY A 74 -9.71 -4.09 10.68
N GLN A 75 -10.01 -4.95 11.66
CA GLN A 75 -9.88 -4.59 13.08
C GLN A 75 -8.41 -4.38 13.48
N LEU A 76 -7.49 -5.24 13.03
CA LEU A 76 -6.04 -5.08 13.32
C LEU A 76 -5.51 -3.78 12.69
N VAL A 77 -5.92 -3.46 11.47
CA VAL A 77 -5.57 -2.21 10.78
C VAL A 77 -6.09 -1.00 11.56
N ALA A 78 -7.35 -1.02 12.01
CA ALA A 78 -7.94 0.07 12.79
C ALA A 78 -7.25 0.25 14.15
N ASN A 79 -6.93 -0.85 14.84
CA ASN A 79 -6.20 -0.83 16.11
C ASN A 79 -4.83 -0.17 15.94
N PHE A 80 -4.05 -0.64 14.96
CA PHE A 80 -2.73 -0.09 14.67
C PHE A 80 -2.79 1.39 14.25
N ALA A 81 -3.74 1.76 13.40
CA ALA A 81 -3.95 3.13 12.97
C ALA A 81 -4.25 4.06 14.16
N THR A 82 -5.16 3.65 15.07
CA THR A 82 -5.45 4.37 16.29
C THR A 82 -4.24 4.49 17.22
N TRP A 83 -3.44 3.42 17.30
CA TRP A 83 -2.19 3.45 18.07
C TRP A 83 -1.17 4.43 17.47
N LEU A 84 -1.02 4.48 16.13
CA LEU A 84 -0.14 5.43 15.46
C LEU A 84 -0.52 6.89 15.76
N GLU A 85 -1.82 7.24 15.75
CA GLU A 85 -2.28 8.59 16.13
C GLU A 85 -1.89 8.91 17.59
N LYS A 86 -2.07 7.95 18.52
CA LYS A 86 -1.63 8.13 19.93
C LYS A 86 -0.12 8.32 20.07
N GLN A 87 0.69 7.82 19.10
CA GLN A 87 2.14 8.07 19.06
C GLN A 87 2.50 9.42 18.40
N GLY A 88 1.54 10.20 17.96
CA GLY A 88 1.77 11.50 17.30
C GLY A 88 2.25 11.35 15.84
N ILE A 89 1.82 10.28 15.18
CA ILE A 89 1.99 10.14 13.73
C ILE A 89 0.84 10.86 13.05
N ASP A 90 1.16 11.93 12.33
CA ASP A 90 0.22 12.77 11.62
C ASP A 90 0.17 12.42 10.11
N PRO A 91 -0.86 12.85 9.36
CA PRO A 91 -0.86 12.76 7.90
C PRO A 91 0.42 13.33 7.29
N GLY A 92 1.01 12.60 6.34
CA GLY A 92 2.29 12.92 5.70
C GLY A 92 3.54 12.48 6.46
N ASP A 93 3.42 12.02 7.70
CA ASP A 93 4.55 11.41 8.40
C ASP A 93 4.93 10.06 7.81
N ARG A 94 6.24 9.77 7.77
CA ARG A 94 6.76 8.51 7.23
C ARG A 94 6.87 7.48 8.33
N VAL A 95 6.40 6.26 7.99
CA VAL A 95 6.58 5.05 8.78
C VAL A 95 7.32 4.03 7.95
N ALA A 96 8.49 3.62 8.39
CA ALA A 96 9.30 2.61 7.73
C ALA A 96 8.83 1.20 8.09
N ILE A 97 8.76 0.32 7.10
CA ILE A 97 8.45 -1.10 7.27
C ILE A 97 9.62 -1.92 6.72
N ALA A 98 10.34 -2.59 7.61
CA ALA A 98 11.51 -3.40 7.31
C ALA A 98 11.30 -4.82 7.83
N MET A 99 10.64 -5.67 7.05
CA MET A 99 10.39 -7.07 7.42
C MET A 99 10.18 -7.95 6.19
N ARG A 100 10.15 -9.25 6.41
CA ARG A 100 9.74 -10.25 5.42
C ARG A 100 8.24 -10.15 5.15
N ASN A 101 7.76 -10.96 4.19
CA ASN A 101 6.35 -11.01 3.81
C ASN A 101 5.49 -11.68 4.90
N TYR A 102 5.40 -11.06 6.06
CA TYR A 102 4.50 -11.44 7.14
C TYR A 102 3.15 -10.73 6.98
N PRO A 103 2.06 -11.27 7.54
CA PRO A 103 0.76 -10.60 7.59
C PRO A 103 0.83 -9.20 8.21
N GLU A 104 1.67 -9.01 9.20
CA GLU A 104 1.90 -7.74 9.89
C GLU A 104 2.41 -6.64 8.94
N TRP A 105 3.09 -7.02 7.84
CA TRP A 105 3.48 -6.06 6.81
C TRP A 105 2.25 -5.40 6.17
N ILE A 106 1.23 -6.21 5.89
CA ILE A 106 -0.03 -5.76 5.28
C ILE A 106 -0.85 -4.93 6.27
N PHE A 107 -0.94 -5.37 7.52
CA PHE A 107 -1.66 -4.63 8.56
C PHE A 107 -1.00 -3.28 8.84
N ALA A 108 0.34 -3.24 8.95
CA ALA A 108 1.09 -2.00 9.13
C ALA A 108 0.92 -1.06 7.94
N TYR A 109 1.03 -1.57 6.70
CA TYR A 109 0.83 -0.79 5.49
C TYR A 109 -0.54 -0.08 5.50
N TRP A 110 -1.62 -0.84 5.69
CA TRP A 110 -2.97 -0.27 5.68
C TRP A 110 -3.24 0.64 6.88
N GLY A 111 -2.67 0.34 8.05
CA GLY A 111 -2.76 1.21 9.22
C GLY A 111 -2.13 2.58 9.00
N VAL A 112 -0.95 2.63 8.40
CA VAL A 112 -0.28 3.88 8.01
C VAL A 112 -1.07 4.64 6.95
N ILE A 113 -1.54 3.95 5.91
CA ILE A 113 -2.39 4.52 4.85
C ILE A 113 -3.68 5.10 5.43
N ALA A 114 -4.28 4.44 6.43
CA ALA A 114 -5.56 4.86 7.02
C ALA A 114 -5.49 6.24 7.67
N ILE A 115 -4.37 6.55 8.31
CA ILE A 115 -4.14 7.87 8.95
C ILE A 115 -3.56 8.92 7.98
N GLY A 116 -3.44 8.61 6.68
CA GLY A 116 -2.78 9.51 5.72
C GLY A 116 -1.27 9.60 5.88
N GLY A 117 -0.67 8.66 6.60
CA GLY A 117 0.79 8.53 6.71
C GLY A 117 1.40 7.98 5.42
N VAL A 118 2.72 8.11 5.30
CA VAL A 118 3.49 7.65 4.13
C VAL A 118 4.27 6.38 4.48
N VAL A 119 3.95 5.27 3.84
CA VAL A 119 4.67 4.01 4.03
C VAL A 119 6.04 4.06 3.36
N VAL A 120 7.11 3.80 4.09
CA VAL A 120 8.44 3.61 3.52
C VAL A 120 8.79 2.13 3.50
N GLY A 121 8.61 1.49 2.35
CA GLY A 121 8.95 0.08 2.16
C GLY A 121 10.45 -0.12 2.02
N MET A 122 11.07 -0.80 3.00
CA MET A 122 12.49 -1.10 3.01
C MET A 122 12.78 -2.50 2.49
N ASN A 123 13.89 -2.64 1.78
CA ASN A 123 14.32 -3.94 1.30
C ASN A 123 14.77 -4.82 2.49
N ALA A 124 14.16 -5.99 2.61
CA ALA A 124 14.44 -6.94 3.68
C ALA A 124 15.85 -7.56 3.65
N TRP A 125 16.63 -7.32 2.61
CA TRP A 125 17.98 -7.85 2.44
C TRP A 125 19.08 -6.81 2.65
N TRP A 126 18.71 -5.58 3.01
CA TRP A 126 19.70 -4.53 3.23
C TRP A 126 20.59 -4.82 4.44
N VAL A 127 21.85 -4.41 4.29
CA VAL A 127 22.81 -4.32 5.38
C VAL A 127 22.68 -2.99 6.11
N ALA A 128 23.37 -2.83 7.24
CA ALA A 128 23.27 -1.67 8.12
C ALA A 128 23.46 -0.32 7.39
N ASP A 129 24.47 -0.20 6.54
CA ASP A 129 24.74 1.04 5.80
C ASP A 129 23.62 1.43 4.83
N GLU A 130 23.00 0.46 4.15
CA GLU A 130 21.89 0.69 3.24
C GLU A 130 20.62 1.09 4.00
N MET A 131 20.34 0.43 5.12
CA MET A 131 19.24 0.77 6.02
C MET A 131 19.44 2.17 6.61
N ALA A 132 20.64 2.49 7.10
CA ALA A 132 20.96 3.81 7.63
C ALA A 132 20.76 4.92 6.59
N TYR A 133 21.17 4.66 5.34
CA TYR A 133 20.97 5.60 4.25
C TYR A 133 19.49 5.88 4.02
N ALA A 134 18.67 4.83 3.88
CA ALA A 134 17.25 4.98 3.60
C ALA A 134 16.48 5.63 4.78
N LEU A 135 16.85 5.31 6.02
CA LEU A 135 16.30 5.95 7.22
C LEU A 135 16.65 7.46 7.29
N LYS A 136 17.89 7.83 6.94
CA LYS A 136 18.30 9.24 6.88
C LYS A 136 17.60 10.00 5.75
N ASP A 137 17.45 9.38 4.58
CA ASP A 137 16.85 9.96 3.38
C ASP A 137 15.33 10.15 3.53
N SER A 138 14.61 9.15 4.01
CA SER A 138 13.15 9.21 4.20
C SER A 138 12.72 9.83 5.53
N ALA A 139 13.61 9.90 6.53
CA ALA A 139 13.38 10.47 7.86
C ALA A 139 12.04 10.00 8.49
N PRO A 140 11.81 8.70 8.70
CA PRO A 140 10.58 8.20 9.30
C PRO A 140 10.55 8.52 10.80
N LYS A 141 9.32 8.69 11.33
CA LYS A 141 9.09 8.82 12.78
C LYS A 141 9.05 7.46 13.49
N LEU A 142 8.76 6.39 12.74
CA LEU A 142 8.59 5.05 13.29
C LEU A 142 9.14 3.99 12.32
N LEU A 143 9.72 2.94 12.89
CA LEU A 143 10.19 1.75 12.19
C LEU A 143 9.44 0.52 12.71
N VAL A 144 8.79 -0.22 11.83
CA VAL A 144 8.21 -1.54 12.10
C VAL A 144 9.15 -2.59 11.51
N ALA A 145 9.70 -3.48 12.33
CA ALA A 145 10.72 -4.40 11.85
C ALA A 145 10.61 -5.79 12.50
N ASP A 146 10.99 -6.83 11.76
CA ASP A 146 11.11 -8.19 12.27
C ASP A 146 12.49 -8.46 12.91
N ASP A 147 12.66 -9.65 13.46
CA ASP A 147 13.85 -10.11 14.18
C ASP A 147 15.18 -9.79 13.48
N GLN A 148 15.30 -10.22 12.21
CA GLN A 148 16.55 -10.05 11.45
C GLN A 148 16.82 -8.58 11.08
N ARG A 149 15.76 -7.77 10.82
CA ARG A 149 15.92 -6.34 10.52
C ARG A 149 16.18 -5.53 11.77
N LEU A 150 15.65 -5.96 12.92
CA LEU A 150 16.01 -5.40 14.24
C LEU A 150 17.48 -5.67 14.58
N ALA A 151 18.00 -6.85 14.24
CA ALA A 151 19.43 -7.14 14.41
C ALA A 151 20.30 -6.19 13.56
N VAL A 152 19.95 -6.00 12.28
CA VAL A 152 20.63 -5.04 11.39
C VAL A 152 20.49 -3.60 11.92
N PHE A 153 19.29 -3.20 12.34
CA PHE A 153 19.06 -1.87 12.89
C PHE A 153 19.85 -1.62 14.18
N SER A 154 20.07 -2.65 15.00
CA SER A 154 20.82 -2.50 16.26
C SER A 154 22.26 -2.00 16.06
N GLU A 155 22.87 -2.28 14.90
CA GLU A 155 24.20 -1.80 14.56
C GLU A 155 24.26 -0.28 14.32
N ILE A 156 23.12 0.34 13.97
CA ILE A 156 23.01 1.75 13.61
C ILE A 156 22.05 2.53 14.51
N ALA A 157 21.43 1.90 15.50
CA ALA A 157 20.40 2.50 16.34
C ALA A 157 20.87 3.80 17.05
N GLY A 158 22.17 3.90 17.35
CA GLY A 158 22.76 5.12 17.92
C GLY A 158 22.64 6.37 17.04
N ASP A 159 22.50 6.20 15.72
CA ASP A 159 22.29 7.30 14.78
C ASP A 159 20.82 7.80 14.77
N PHE A 160 19.89 7.04 15.37
CA PHE A 160 18.45 7.27 15.32
C PHE A 160 17.80 7.27 16.73
N PRO A 161 18.28 8.10 17.67
CA PRO A 161 17.86 8.04 19.08
C PRO A 161 16.38 8.37 19.32
N ASN A 162 15.72 9.05 18.36
CA ASN A 162 14.31 9.47 18.46
C ASN A 162 13.37 8.61 17.61
N LEU A 163 13.88 7.57 16.94
CA LEU A 163 13.05 6.70 16.11
C LEU A 163 12.30 5.72 17.01
N THR A 164 10.97 5.77 16.98
CA THR A 164 10.15 4.75 17.63
C THR A 164 10.26 3.44 16.87
N VAL A 165 10.47 2.33 17.58
CA VAL A 165 10.65 1.01 16.97
C VAL A 165 9.53 0.08 17.43
N VAL A 166 8.92 -0.63 16.48
CA VAL A 166 7.94 -1.70 16.73
C VAL A 166 8.56 -3.03 16.31
N ALA A 167 8.62 -3.98 17.23
CA ALA A 167 9.14 -5.32 17.01
C ALA A 167 8.03 -6.28 16.58
N VAL A 168 8.22 -6.94 15.44
CA VAL A 168 7.31 -7.92 14.87
C VAL A 168 7.91 -9.31 15.02
N ARG A 169 7.16 -10.24 15.64
CA ARG A 169 7.55 -11.66 15.83
C ARG A 169 8.90 -11.86 16.54
N GLU A 170 9.36 -10.87 17.31
CA GLU A 170 10.57 -10.90 18.11
C GLU A 170 10.27 -10.50 19.56
N SER A 171 10.38 -11.45 20.48
CA SER A 171 10.03 -11.25 21.89
C SER A 171 11.13 -10.59 22.71
N SER A 172 12.38 -10.59 22.21
CA SER A 172 13.56 -10.06 22.90
C SER A 172 14.41 -9.21 21.95
N PRO A 173 13.87 -8.09 21.46
CA PRO A 173 14.55 -7.27 20.45
C PRO A 173 15.88 -6.72 20.99
N PRO A 174 16.93 -6.62 20.15
CA PRO A 174 18.25 -6.10 20.55
C PRO A 174 18.27 -4.59 20.80
N VAL A 175 17.16 -3.91 20.57
CA VAL A 175 16.96 -2.48 20.80
C VAL A 175 15.68 -2.25 21.60
N GLN A 176 15.52 -1.06 22.20
CA GLN A 176 14.25 -0.69 22.80
C GLN A 176 13.15 -0.64 21.73
N ALA A 177 12.11 -1.42 21.91
CA ALA A 177 11.00 -1.51 20.95
C ALA A 177 9.68 -1.80 21.68
N VAL A 178 8.57 -1.36 21.07
CA VAL A 178 7.22 -1.77 21.44
C VAL A 178 6.91 -3.08 20.72
N GLN A 179 6.24 -4.03 21.37
CA GLN A 179 5.82 -5.25 20.71
C GLN A 179 4.65 -4.96 19.75
N TRP A 180 4.64 -5.60 18.57
CA TRP A 180 3.52 -5.50 17.65
C TRP A 180 2.17 -5.80 18.31
N THR A 181 2.15 -6.86 19.13
CA THR A 181 0.94 -7.26 19.86
C THR A 181 0.38 -6.16 20.75
N ASP A 182 1.24 -5.33 21.33
CA ASP A 182 0.81 -4.21 22.19
C ASP A 182 0.20 -3.08 21.35
N THR A 183 0.66 -2.90 20.11
CA THR A 183 0.16 -1.86 19.22
C THR A 183 -1.25 -2.14 18.70
N VAL A 184 -1.69 -3.39 18.73
CA VAL A 184 -3.00 -3.83 18.25
C VAL A 184 -3.90 -4.39 19.35
N SER A 185 -3.47 -4.31 20.62
CA SER A 185 -4.16 -4.91 21.78
C SER A 185 -5.45 -4.20 22.14
N GLU A 186 -5.54 -2.88 21.91
CA GLU A 186 -6.70 -2.09 22.23
C GLU A 186 -7.59 -1.93 20.99
N PRO A 187 -8.90 -2.19 21.08
CA PRO A 187 -9.82 -1.91 19.98
C PRO A 187 -9.79 -0.44 19.57
N GLY A 188 -9.67 -0.18 18.29
CA GLY A 188 -9.68 1.14 17.68
C GLY A 188 -10.72 1.24 16.57
N GLU A 189 -11.15 2.45 16.27
CA GLU A 189 -11.91 2.76 15.06
C GLU A 189 -10.95 3.25 13.97
N LEU A 190 -11.28 2.97 12.71
CA LEU A 190 -10.44 3.41 11.61
C LEU A 190 -10.45 4.95 11.53
N PRO A 191 -9.31 5.63 11.71
CA PRO A 191 -9.27 7.08 11.61
C PRO A 191 -9.62 7.57 10.19
N MET A 192 -10.27 8.74 10.12
CA MET A 192 -10.77 9.30 8.86
C MET A 192 -10.25 10.73 8.61
N PRO A 193 -8.93 10.99 8.68
CA PRO A 193 -8.41 12.30 8.32
C PRO A 193 -8.68 12.61 6.84
N GLN A 194 -8.65 13.89 6.48
CA GLN A 194 -8.69 14.29 5.08
C GLN A 194 -7.39 13.88 4.39
N ILE A 195 -7.50 13.18 3.26
CA ILE A 195 -6.37 12.76 2.41
C ILE A 195 -6.60 13.35 1.02
N ASP A 196 -5.64 14.11 0.49
CA ASP A 196 -5.66 14.56 -0.90
C ASP A 196 -5.17 13.44 -1.82
N THR A 197 -5.75 13.34 -3.00
CA THR A 197 -5.36 12.32 -3.99
C THR A 197 -3.90 12.46 -4.45
N ASN A 198 -3.31 13.64 -4.31
CA ASN A 198 -1.92 13.93 -4.68
C ASN A 198 -0.95 13.80 -3.51
N ASP A 199 -1.45 13.55 -2.28
CA ASP A 199 -0.58 13.25 -1.15
C ASP A 199 0.20 11.97 -1.41
N ASP A 200 1.43 11.90 -0.86
CA ASP A 200 2.24 10.70 -0.92
C ASP A 200 1.59 9.56 -0.13
N ALA A 201 1.47 8.40 -0.74
CA ALA A 201 0.99 7.18 -0.08
C ALA A 201 2.16 6.30 0.37
N CYS A 202 3.19 6.18 -0.48
CA CYS A 202 4.33 5.33 -0.14
C CYS A 202 5.60 5.76 -0.88
N ILE A 203 6.73 5.33 -0.31
CA ILE A 203 8.07 5.47 -0.88
C ILE A 203 8.66 4.07 -0.98
N PHE A 204 9.00 3.63 -2.19
CA PHE A 204 9.70 2.37 -2.41
C PHE A 204 11.09 2.63 -2.97
N TYR A 205 12.09 2.05 -2.32
CA TYR A 205 13.47 2.17 -2.76
C TYR A 205 13.77 1.17 -3.86
N THR A 206 14.36 1.66 -4.95
CA THR A 206 14.85 0.85 -6.07
C THR A 206 16.39 0.82 -6.07
N SER A 207 16.97 -0.26 -6.57
CA SER A 207 18.42 -0.35 -6.81
C SER A 207 18.81 0.65 -7.90
N GLY A 208 19.25 1.84 -7.51
CA GLY A 208 19.66 2.87 -8.47
C GLY A 208 20.89 2.45 -9.28
N THR A 209 20.96 2.87 -10.55
CA THR A 209 22.13 2.68 -11.42
C THR A 209 23.40 3.40 -10.93
N THR A 210 23.28 4.25 -9.91
CA THR A 210 24.35 5.10 -9.35
C THR A 210 24.93 4.56 -8.04
N GLY A 211 24.66 3.32 -7.66
CA GLY A 211 25.24 2.65 -6.49
C GLY A 211 24.55 2.90 -5.15
N ARG A 212 23.58 3.82 -5.07
CA ARG A 212 22.72 4.01 -3.89
C ARG A 212 21.25 3.84 -4.27
N PRO A 213 20.43 3.21 -3.40
CA PRO A 213 19.00 3.11 -3.62
C PRO A 213 18.35 4.51 -3.75
N LYS A 214 17.31 4.61 -4.59
CA LYS A 214 16.52 5.82 -4.75
C LYS A 214 15.08 5.55 -4.32
N GLY A 215 14.52 6.41 -3.47
CA GLY A 215 13.14 6.36 -3.04
C GLY A 215 12.21 6.90 -4.15
N ALA A 216 11.36 6.03 -4.69
CA ALA A 216 10.28 6.43 -5.60
C ALA A 216 9.05 6.80 -4.77
N GLN A 217 8.67 8.07 -4.79
CA GLN A 217 7.45 8.57 -4.15
C GLN A 217 6.24 8.25 -5.04
N LEU A 218 5.22 7.64 -4.45
CA LEU A 218 3.98 7.26 -5.12
C LEU A 218 2.82 7.92 -4.40
N THR A 219 2.03 8.70 -5.13
CA THR A 219 0.83 9.36 -4.59
C THR A 219 -0.33 8.40 -4.46
N HIS A 220 -1.34 8.74 -3.64
CA HIS A 220 -2.60 7.99 -3.55
C HIS A 220 -3.23 7.82 -4.93
N ARG A 221 -3.29 8.88 -5.73
CA ARG A 221 -3.79 8.83 -7.13
C ARG A 221 -3.01 7.80 -7.95
N GLY A 222 -1.68 7.86 -7.93
CA GLY A 222 -0.84 6.94 -8.70
C GLY A 222 -1.09 5.49 -8.36
N CYS A 223 -1.16 5.17 -7.05
CA CYS A 223 -1.43 3.81 -6.57
C CYS A 223 -2.84 3.33 -6.94
N VAL A 224 -3.87 4.14 -6.70
CA VAL A 224 -5.27 3.81 -7.03
C VAL A 224 -5.44 3.57 -8.53
N HIS A 225 -4.93 4.49 -9.37
CA HIS A 225 -5.06 4.34 -10.83
C HIS A 225 -4.28 3.14 -11.36
N ASN A 226 -3.17 2.76 -10.72
CA ASN A 226 -2.46 1.53 -11.09
C ASN A 226 -3.32 0.28 -10.83
N ILE A 227 -4.04 0.23 -9.72
CA ILE A 227 -4.96 -0.87 -9.40
C ILE A 227 -6.15 -0.87 -10.38
N MET A 228 -6.71 0.31 -10.67
CA MET A 228 -7.76 0.43 -11.69
C MET A 228 -7.29 -0.02 -13.08
N ASN A 229 -6.02 0.24 -13.45
CA ASN A 229 -5.43 -0.28 -14.68
C ASN A 229 -5.39 -1.81 -14.72
N VAL A 230 -5.03 -2.45 -13.60
CA VAL A 230 -5.02 -3.92 -13.50
C VAL A 230 -6.44 -4.48 -13.68
N ALA A 231 -7.44 -3.87 -13.03
CA ALA A 231 -8.85 -4.24 -13.20
C ALA A 231 -9.33 -4.06 -14.64
N ALA A 232 -8.99 -2.91 -15.26
CA ALA A 232 -9.34 -2.62 -16.65
C ALA A 232 -8.71 -3.62 -17.62
N MET A 233 -7.43 -3.95 -17.44
CA MET A 233 -6.76 -4.97 -18.27
C MET A 233 -7.45 -6.33 -18.19
N GLY A 234 -7.82 -6.77 -16.97
CA GLY A 234 -8.54 -8.02 -16.77
C GLY A 234 -9.89 -8.03 -17.48
N GLN A 235 -10.68 -6.96 -17.31
CA GLN A 235 -11.99 -6.84 -17.93
C GLN A 235 -11.92 -6.71 -19.46
N ILE A 236 -10.99 -5.92 -19.99
CA ILE A 236 -10.76 -5.78 -21.43
C ILE A 236 -10.35 -7.14 -22.04
N PHE A 237 -9.47 -7.89 -21.35
CA PHE A 237 -9.06 -9.22 -21.82
C PHE A 237 -10.24 -10.19 -21.87
N ALA A 238 -11.04 -10.27 -20.79
CA ALA A 238 -12.22 -11.13 -20.73
C ALA A 238 -13.25 -10.76 -21.82
N THR A 239 -13.55 -9.46 -21.99
CA THR A 239 -14.46 -8.95 -23.02
C THR A 239 -13.94 -9.26 -24.43
N THR A 240 -12.64 -9.09 -24.68
CA THR A 240 -12.03 -9.41 -25.99
C THR A 240 -12.21 -10.88 -26.33
N GLN A 241 -12.06 -11.79 -25.36
CA GLN A 241 -12.26 -13.22 -25.57
C GLN A 241 -13.73 -13.55 -25.82
N ALA A 242 -14.66 -12.95 -25.06
CA ALA A 242 -16.10 -13.17 -25.25
C ALA A 242 -16.55 -12.73 -26.66
N LEU A 243 -16.10 -11.55 -27.12
CA LEU A 243 -16.32 -11.10 -28.48
C LEU A 243 -15.76 -12.08 -29.54
N GLY A 244 -14.58 -12.64 -29.26
CA GLY A 244 -13.95 -13.65 -30.15
C GLY A 244 -14.73 -14.95 -30.24
N ARG A 245 -15.51 -15.31 -29.21
CA ARG A 245 -16.40 -16.47 -29.16
C ARG A 245 -17.82 -16.19 -29.65
N GLY A 246 -18.14 -14.92 -29.96
CA GLY A 246 -19.49 -14.48 -30.34
C GLY A 246 -20.50 -14.54 -29.16
N GLU A 247 -20.01 -14.43 -27.93
CA GLU A 247 -20.85 -14.43 -26.73
C GLU A 247 -21.54 -13.06 -26.55
N ALA A 248 -22.79 -13.10 -26.07
CA ALA A 248 -23.48 -11.87 -25.64
C ALA A 248 -22.76 -11.32 -24.41
N LEU A 249 -22.55 -10.02 -24.37
CA LEU A 249 -22.00 -9.31 -23.22
C LEU A 249 -23.19 -8.70 -22.45
N ASP A 250 -23.39 -9.15 -21.22
CA ASP A 250 -24.39 -8.61 -20.30
C ASP A 250 -23.92 -7.29 -19.69
#